data_60d76c57ed89981ea6f5cb06b3dbbbf7
#
_entry.id   60d76c57ed89981ea6f5cb06b3dbbbf7
#
_cell.length_a   1.000
_cell.length_b   1.000
_cell.length_c   1.000
_cell.angle_alpha   90.00
_cell.angle_beta   90.00
_cell.angle_gamma   90.00
#
_symmetry.space_group_name_H-M   'P 1'
#
loop_
_entity.id
_entity.type
_entity.pdbx_description
1 polymer ?
#
loop_
_entity_poly.entity_id
_entity_poly.type
_entity_poly.pdbx_seq_one_letter_code
_entity_poly.pdbx_strand_id
1 'polypeptide(L)'
;MAEDAPVALSEADIDARLEGADVQPTGRNYRYFQPSHKAVDKWVEYAAGSHDRFFLGLGDIDKKMRGVWPSDVLVVTGRAHSGKSAVLLSSIAKNLNEDPNFRAVIFTPDEPETLVISKLYALLYMQNLADVEEALQASDPAHLQHIEDAKDTLDRVKIFP
;
A
#
# COMPACT_ATOMS: atom_id res chain seq x y z
N MET A 1 19.06 26.94 -51.09
CA MET A 1 19.25 26.34 -49.76
C MET A 1 18.28 25.19 -49.70
N ALA A 2 18.78 23.98 -49.86
CA ALA A 2 17.96 22.74 -49.77
C ALA A 2 17.83 22.44 -48.29
N GLU A 3 16.60 22.37 -47.82
CA GLU A 3 16.22 22.00 -46.48
C GLU A 3 16.38 20.45 -46.37
N ASP A 4 17.36 20.02 -45.57
CA ASP A 4 17.56 18.60 -45.31
C ASP A 4 16.31 18.01 -44.59
N ALA A 5 15.58 17.18 -45.30
CA ALA A 5 14.49 16.44 -44.75
C ALA A 5 15.03 15.46 -43.64
N PRO A 6 14.36 15.32 -42.50
CA PRO A 6 14.82 14.44 -41.44
C PRO A 6 14.88 13.00 -41.97
N VAL A 7 16.05 12.39 -41.88
CA VAL A 7 16.24 10.95 -42.21
C VAL A 7 15.47 10.11 -41.21
N ALA A 8 14.49 9.35 -41.69
CA ALA A 8 13.77 8.39 -40.86
C ALA A 8 14.77 7.30 -40.40
N LEU A 9 14.94 7.19 -39.09
CA LEU A 9 15.78 6.14 -38.48
C LEU A 9 15.09 4.79 -38.65
N SER A 10 15.86 3.74 -38.99
CA SER A 10 15.36 2.37 -39.00
C SER A 10 15.16 1.85 -37.58
N GLU A 11 14.30 0.85 -37.38
CA GLU A 11 14.11 0.21 -36.07
C GLU A 11 15.43 -0.26 -35.44
N ALA A 12 16.34 -0.81 -36.27
CA ALA A 12 17.66 -1.25 -35.82
C ALA A 12 18.54 -0.08 -35.31
N ASP A 13 18.42 1.12 -35.93
CA ASP A 13 19.16 2.31 -35.49
C ASP A 13 18.60 2.85 -34.17
N ILE A 14 17.30 2.68 -33.96
CA ILE A 14 16.64 3.07 -32.70
C ILE A 14 17.05 2.13 -31.58
N ASP A 15 17.02 0.82 -31.81
CA ASP A 15 17.41 -0.19 -30.82
C ASP A 15 18.90 -0.08 -30.45
N ALA A 16 19.79 0.11 -31.42
CA ALA A 16 21.22 0.33 -31.18
C ALA A 16 21.52 1.61 -30.37
N ARG A 17 20.74 2.67 -30.59
CA ARG A 17 20.87 3.91 -29.81
C ARG A 17 20.32 3.78 -28.39
N LEU A 18 19.31 2.94 -28.19
CA LEU A 18 18.74 2.68 -26.86
C LEU A 18 19.62 1.73 -26.03
N GLU A 19 20.30 0.75 -26.65
CA GLU A 19 21.20 -0.17 -25.97
C GLU A 19 22.56 0.43 -25.62
N GLY A 20 23.03 1.44 -26.39
CA GLY A 20 24.33 2.10 -26.17
C GLY A 20 24.28 3.39 -25.35
N ALA A 21 23.10 3.87 -24.99
CA ALA A 21 22.95 5.08 -24.22
C ALA A 21 23.01 4.79 -22.71
N ASP A 22 24.20 4.83 -22.14
CA ASP A 22 24.40 4.97 -20.69
C ASP A 22 23.99 6.40 -20.27
N VAL A 23 22.66 6.67 -20.32
CA VAL A 23 22.10 7.95 -19.92
C VAL A 23 21.97 7.97 -18.42
N GLN A 24 22.96 8.55 -17.75
CA GLN A 24 22.87 8.86 -16.32
C GLN A 24 21.61 9.71 -16.07
N PRO A 25 20.72 9.32 -15.14
CA PRO A 25 19.50 10.03 -14.89
C PRO A 25 19.78 11.39 -14.28
N THR A 26 19.79 12.45 -15.08
CA THR A 26 19.77 13.82 -14.59
C THR A 26 18.36 14.16 -14.11
N GLY A 27 18.07 13.88 -12.86
CA GLY A 27 17.07 14.58 -12.03
C GLY A 27 15.59 14.62 -12.45
N ARG A 28 15.21 14.10 -13.60
CA ARG A 28 13.80 13.92 -14.00
C ARG A 28 13.63 12.51 -14.54
N ASN A 29 12.75 11.73 -13.90
CA ASN A 29 12.39 10.38 -14.31
C ASN A 29 11.70 10.40 -15.68
N TYR A 30 12.48 10.45 -16.75
CA TYR A 30 11.98 10.07 -18.06
C TYR A 30 11.82 8.56 -18.05
N ARG A 31 10.58 8.10 -18.00
CA ARG A 31 10.27 6.68 -18.24
C ARG A 31 10.71 6.39 -19.67
N TYR A 32 11.68 5.53 -19.86
CA TYR A 32 12.11 5.07 -21.16
C TYR A 32 10.92 4.51 -21.92
N PHE A 33 10.72 4.93 -23.15
CA PHE A 33 9.78 4.31 -24.07
C PHE A 33 10.25 2.89 -24.32
N GLN A 34 9.52 1.91 -23.82
CA GLN A 34 9.76 0.51 -24.16
C GLN A 34 8.91 0.16 -25.39
N PRO A 35 9.42 -0.69 -26.31
CA PRO A 35 8.63 -1.20 -27.41
C PRO A 35 7.32 -1.81 -26.91
N SER A 36 6.22 -1.61 -27.65
CA SER A 36 4.88 -2.01 -27.23
C SER A 36 4.76 -3.50 -26.89
N HIS A 37 5.49 -4.39 -27.59
CA HIS A 37 5.50 -5.81 -27.28
C HIS A 37 6.09 -6.12 -25.89
N LYS A 38 7.19 -5.48 -25.50
CA LYS A 38 7.77 -5.61 -24.14
C LYS A 38 6.83 -5.05 -23.07
N ALA A 39 6.04 -4.03 -23.40
CA ALA A 39 5.02 -3.51 -22.51
C ALA A 39 3.84 -4.48 -22.35
N VAL A 40 3.47 -5.21 -23.39
CA VAL A 40 2.45 -6.26 -23.33
C VAL A 40 2.89 -7.42 -22.43
N ASP A 41 4.13 -7.91 -22.55
CA ASP A 41 4.65 -8.98 -21.71
C ASP A 41 4.62 -8.59 -20.23
N LYS A 42 5.08 -7.39 -19.92
CA LYS A 42 4.99 -6.83 -18.56
C LYS A 42 3.55 -6.65 -18.07
N TRP A 43 2.64 -6.26 -18.96
CA TRP A 43 1.23 -6.15 -18.62
C TRP A 43 0.62 -7.53 -18.33
N VAL A 44 0.96 -8.55 -19.09
CA VAL A 44 0.50 -9.93 -18.83
C VAL A 44 1.03 -10.42 -17.49
N GLU A 45 2.32 -10.24 -17.22
CA GLU A 45 2.94 -10.58 -15.94
C GLU A 45 2.27 -9.82 -14.77
N TYR A 46 2.07 -8.53 -14.93
CA TYR A 46 1.37 -7.68 -13.97
C TYR A 46 -0.09 -8.12 -13.77
N ALA A 47 -0.81 -8.47 -14.83
CA ALA A 47 -2.20 -8.90 -14.75
C ALA A 47 -2.35 -10.31 -14.15
N ALA A 48 -1.37 -11.19 -14.39
CA ALA A 48 -1.32 -12.53 -13.84
C ALA A 48 -0.85 -12.56 -12.39
N GLY A 49 -0.03 -11.58 -11.96
CA GLY A 49 0.44 -11.43 -10.59
C GLY A 49 -0.72 -11.06 -9.66
N SER A 50 -1.15 -12.01 -8.83
CA SER A 50 -2.25 -11.81 -7.87
C SER A 50 -1.78 -11.38 -6.48
N HIS A 51 -0.46 -11.23 -6.26
CA HIS A 51 0.10 -11.52 -4.94
C HIS A 51 0.34 -10.31 -4.03
N ASP A 52 0.40 -9.09 -4.55
CA ASP A 52 0.84 -7.95 -3.75
C ASP A 52 -0.18 -6.81 -3.69
N ARG A 53 -1.47 -7.14 -3.84
CA ARG A 53 -2.51 -6.12 -3.81
C ARG A 53 -3.00 -5.89 -2.40
N PHE A 54 -3.07 -4.64 -2.02
CA PHE A 54 -3.73 -4.23 -0.78
C PHE A 54 -5.24 -4.09 -0.99
N PHE A 55 -6.03 -4.75 -0.16
CA PHE A 55 -7.49 -4.68 -0.19
C PHE A 55 -8.01 -3.87 0.98
N LEU A 56 -9.01 -3.02 0.71
CA LEU A 56 -9.64 -2.19 1.74
C LEU A 56 -10.55 -2.98 2.70
N GLY A 57 -11.01 -4.17 2.30
CA GLY A 57 -12.02 -4.91 3.04
C GLY A 57 -13.44 -4.42 2.77
N LEU A 58 -13.62 -3.61 1.73
CA LEU A 58 -14.89 -2.99 1.37
C LEU A 58 -15.52 -3.69 0.14
N GLY A 59 -15.83 -4.95 0.27
CA GLY A 59 -16.56 -5.82 -0.64
C GLY A 59 -16.67 -5.37 -2.11
N ASP A 60 -17.70 -4.60 -2.45
CA ASP A 60 -17.95 -4.16 -3.82
C ASP A 60 -16.95 -3.12 -4.34
N ILE A 61 -16.34 -2.34 -3.44
CA ILE A 61 -15.29 -1.39 -3.80
C ILE A 61 -14.05 -2.18 -4.19
N ASP A 62 -13.63 -3.14 -3.40
CA ASP A 62 -12.47 -3.99 -3.70
C ASP A 62 -12.64 -4.75 -5.01
N LYS A 63 -13.85 -5.26 -5.29
CA LYS A 63 -14.15 -5.93 -6.56
C LYS A 63 -13.99 -5.00 -7.78
N LYS A 64 -14.45 -3.75 -7.66
CA LYS A 64 -14.36 -2.77 -8.73
C LYS A 64 -12.95 -2.23 -8.92
N MET A 65 -12.24 -1.97 -7.82
CA MET A 65 -10.87 -1.46 -7.83
C MET A 65 -9.84 -2.56 -8.13
N ARG A 66 -10.20 -3.82 -7.90
CA ARG A 66 -9.27 -4.98 -7.98
C ARG A 66 -8.09 -4.88 -7.02
N GLY A 67 -8.28 -4.20 -5.89
CA GLY A 67 -7.23 -3.87 -4.94
C GLY A 67 -6.36 -2.67 -5.36
N VAL A 68 -5.49 -2.26 -4.45
CA VAL A 68 -4.49 -1.21 -4.67
C VAL A 68 -3.16 -1.88 -4.98
N TRP A 69 -2.54 -1.49 -6.08
CA TRP A 69 -1.30 -2.10 -6.54
C TRP A 69 -0.06 -1.47 -5.89
N PRO A 70 1.07 -2.19 -5.85
CA PRO A 70 2.34 -1.60 -5.49
C PRO A 70 2.62 -0.34 -6.33
N SER A 71 3.06 0.73 -5.67
CA SER A 71 3.29 2.06 -6.25
C SER A 71 2.03 2.88 -6.56
N ASP A 72 0.83 2.37 -6.34
CA ASP A 72 -0.39 3.18 -6.41
C ASP A 72 -0.52 4.08 -5.18
N VAL A 73 -1.26 5.17 -5.36
CA VAL A 73 -1.66 6.07 -4.27
C VAL A 73 -3.18 6.05 -4.16
N LEU A 74 -3.67 5.63 -3.00
CA LEU A 74 -5.08 5.69 -2.66
C LEU A 74 -5.34 6.89 -1.74
N VAL A 75 -6.28 7.76 -2.12
CA VAL A 75 -6.68 8.91 -1.32
C VAL A 75 -8.10 8.70 -0.80
N VAL A 76 -8.26 8.66 0.53
CA VAL A 76 -9.58 8.59 1.19
C VAL A 76 -9.95 9.99 1.68
N THR A 77 -10.99 10.56 1.10
CA THR A 77 -11.46 11.91 1.45
C THR A 77 -12.84 11.88 2.12
N GLY A 78 -13.10 12.86 2.95
CA GLY A 78 -14.38 12.99 3.64
C GLY A 78 -14.36 14.10 4.68
N ARG A 79 -15.52 14.43 5.22
CA ARG A 79 -15.66 15.44 6.30
C ARG A 79 -14.94 14.97 7.57
N ALA A 80 -14.69 15.88 8.51
CA ALA A 80 -14.24 15.52 9.84
C ALA A 80 -15.20 14.50 10.47
N HIS A 81 -14.65 13.56 11.23
CA HIS A 81 -15.40 12.48 11.91
C HIS A 81 -16.23 11.56 11.00
N SER A 82 -15.97 11.51 9.68
CA SER A 82 -16.65 10.62 8.73
C SER A 82 -16.12 9.18 8.69
N GLY A 83 -15.16 8.82 9.55
CA GLY A 83 -14.61 7.47 9.62
C GLY A 83 -13.44 7.18 8.70
N LYS A 84 -12.77 8.19 8.11
CA LYS A 84 -11.61 8.00 7.23
C LYS A 84 -10.51 7.13 7.84
N SER A 85 -10.09 7.49 9.07
CA SER A 85 -9.07 6.73 9.81
C SER A 85 -9.56 5.33 10.16
N ALA A 86 -10.84 5.16 10.48
CA ALA A 86 -11.43 3.85 10.75
C ALA A 86 -11.37 2.94 9.51
N VAL A 87 -11.68 3.46 8.32
CA VAL A 87 -11.56 2.70 7.06
C VAL A 87 -10.11 2.26 6.82
N LEU A 88 -9.14 3.17 6.98
CA LEU A 88 -7.73 2.83 6.79
C LEU A 88 -7.23 1.80 7.80
N LEU A 89 -7.54 1.98 9.09
CA LEU A 89 -7.14 1.02 10.12
C LEU A 89 -7.84 -0.34 9.96
N SER A 90 -9.12 -0.37 9.56
CA SER A 90 -9.82 -1.63 9.26
C SER A 90 -9.19 -2.35 8.09
N SER A 91 -8.77 -1.61 7.06
CA SER A 91 -8.07 -2.20 5.91
C SER A 91 -6.72 -2.78 6.32
N ILE A 92 -5.96 -2.10 7.17
CA ILE A 92 -4.69 -2.60 7.71
C ILE A 92 -4.94 -3.86 8.55
N ALA A 93 -5.91 -3.83 9.46
CA ALA A 93 -6.26 -4.98 10.30
C ALA A 93 -6.64 -6.21 9.47
N LYS A 94 -7.45 -6.01 8.43
CA LYS A 94 -7.81 -7.09 7.49
C LYS A 94 -6.57 -7.72 6.84
N ASN A 95 -5.69 -6.91 6.26
CA ASN A 95 -4.51 -7.42 5.56
C ASN A 95 -3.50 -8.06 6.53
N LEU A 96 -3.40 -7.57 7.77
CA LEU A 96 -2.59 -8.21 8.82
C LEU A 96 -3.10 -9.61 9.18
N ASN A 97 -4.42 -9.82 9.16
CA ASN A 97 -5.03 -11.12 9.44
C ASN A 97 -4.93 -12.09 8.26
N GLU A 98 -4.97 -11.59 7.02
CA GLU A 98 -4.98 -12.43 5.81
C GLU A 98 -3.57 -12.79 5.30
N ASP A 99 -2.58 -11.89 5.50
CA ASP A 99 -1.21 -12.09 5.05
C ASP A 99 -0.20 -11.96 6.21
N PRO A 100 0.46 -13.05 6.61
CA PRO A 100 1.47 -13.02 7.67
C PRO A 100 2.72 -12.18 7.29
N ASN A 101 2.95 -11.92 6.01
CA ASN A 101 4.06 -11.11 5.53
C ASN A 101 3.71 -9.63 5.39
N PHE A 102 2.44 -9.27 5.51
CA PHE A 102 2.01 -7.88 5.40
C PHE A 102 2.65 -7.02 6.49
N ARG A 103 3.14 -5.87 6.08
CA ARG A 103 3.73 -4.84 6.95
C ARG A 103 3.13 -3.50 6.61
N ALA A 104 2.91 -2.66 7.62
CA ALA A 104 2.36 -1.33 7.44
C ALA A 104 3.19 -0.26 8.16
N VAL A 105 3.20 0.94 7.60
CA VAL A 105 3.73 2.14 8.24
C VAL A 105 2.62 3.18 8.29
N ILE A 106 2.34 3.72 9.45
CA ILE A 106 1.29 4.72 9.69
C ILE A 106 1.97 6.02 10.14
N PHE A 107 1.70 7.10 9.41
CA PHE A 107 2.06 8.45 9.83
C PHE A 107 0.79 9.14 10.33
N THR A 108 0.79 9.59 11.57
CA THR A 108 -0.38 10.18 12.22
C THR A 108 0.00 11.45 12.99
N PRO A 109 -0.02 12.63 12.33
CA PRO A 109 0.33 13.87 12.98
C PRO A 109 -0.69 14.34 14.04
N ASP A 110 -1.93 13.84 13.96
CA ASP A 110 -3.05 14.33 14.77
C ASP A 110 -3.41 13.41 15.96
N GLU A 111 -3.01 12.13 15.89
CA GLU A 111 -3.37 11.14 16.91
C GLU A 111 -2.12 10.54 17.55
N PRO A 112 -2.07 10.38 18.89
CA PRO A 112 -0.96 9.73 19.55
C PRO A 112 -0.89 8.24 19.20
N GLU A 113 0.33 7.70 19.14
CA GLU A 113 0.61 6.31 18.82
C GLU A 113 -0.24 5.33 19.63
N THR A 114 -0.37 5.57 20.95
CA THR A 114 -1.15 4.72 21.85
C THR A 114 -2.62 4.61 21.46
N LEU A 115 -3.21 5.69 20.95
CA LEU A 115 -4.60 5.68 20.48
C LEU A 115 -4.75 4.94 19.16
N VAL A 116 -3.77 5.06 18.26
CA VAL A 116 -3.79 4.33 16.97
C VAL A 116 -3.65 2.84 17.21
N ILE A 117 -2.73 2.42 18.09
CA ILE A 117 -2.50 1.01 18.38
C ILE A 117 -3.70 0.37 19.11
N SER A 118 -4.36 1.09 20.02
CA SER A 118 -5.55 0.57 20.71
C SER A 118 -6.72 0.38 19.75
N LYS A 119 -6.94 1.31 18.82
CA LYS A 119 -7.94 1.17 17.74
C LYS A 119 -7.62 -0.01 16.84
N LEU A 120 -6.36 -0.16 16.44
CA LEU A 120 -5.92 -1.26 15.59
C LEU A 120 -6.12 -2.61 16.29
N TYR A 121 -5.75 -2.73 17.56
CA TYR A 121 -5.98 -3.92 18.38
C TYR A 121 -7.47 -4.29 18.43
N ALA A 122 -8.32 -3.31 18.75
CA ALA A 122 -9.77 -3.52 18.80
C ALA A 122 -10.34 -4.02 17.46
N LEU A 123 -9.85 -3.51 16.33
CA LEU A 123 -10.25 -3.93 14.99
C LEU A 123 -9.73 -5.33 14.63
N LEU A 124 -8.49 -5.66 14.97
CA LEU A 124 -7.87 -6.97 14.70
C LEU A 124 -8.65 -8.11 15.37
N TYR A 125 -9.09 -7.88 16.59
CA TYR A 125 -9.73 -8.90 17.43
C TYR A 125 -11.24 -8.71 17.57
N MET A 126 -11.84 -7.80 16.80
CA MET A 126 -13.28 -7.52 16.78
C MET A 126 -13.83 -7.20 18.17
N GLN A 127 -13.05 -6.50 18.98
CA GLN A 127 -13.42 -6.10 20.34
C GLN A 127 -13.91 -4.66 20.39
N ASN A 128 -14.73 -4.36 21.42
CA ASN A 128 -15.09 -2.97 21.71
C ASN A 128 -13.94 -2.32 22.50
N LEU A 129 -13.47 -1.16 22.04
CA LEU A 129 -12.36 -0.45 22.68
C LEU A 129 -12.64 -0.11 24.16
N ALA A 130 -13.88 0.29 24.48
CA ALA A 130 -14.25 0.61 25.84
C ALA A 130 -14.15 -0.60 26.78
N ASP A 131 -14.57 -1.78 26.31
CA ASP A 131 -14.49 -3.02 27.09
C ASP A 131 -13.01 -3.44 27.32
N VAL A 132 -12.16 -3.22 26.31
CA VAL A 132 -10.70 -3.47 26.44
C VAL A 132 -10.09 -2.52 27.48
N GLU A 133 -10.43 -1.23 27.43
CA GLU A 133 -9.92 -0.24 28.37
C GLU A 133 -10.37 -0.54 29.81
N GLU A 134 -11.63 -0.93 30.01
CA GLU A 134 -12.17 -1.35 31.32
C GLU A 134 -11.44 -2.58 31.86
N ALA A 135 -11.24 -3.61 31.03
CA ALA A 135 -10.51 -4.82 31.41
C ALA A 135 -9.05 -4.53 31.80
N LEU A 136 -8.39 -3.63 31.09
CA LEU A 136 -7.03 -3.20 31.42
C LEU A 136 -6.97 -2.41 32.75
N GLN A 137 -7.93 -1.53 32.99
CA GLN A 137 -8.03 -0.81 34.27
C GLN A 137 -8.25 -1.78 35.44
N ALA A 138 -9.05 -2.83 35.22
CA ALA A 138 -9.26 -3.90 36.19
C ALA A 138 -8.05 -4.85 36.32
N SER A 139 -7.01 -4.72 35.49
CA SER A 139 -5.86 -5.62 35.43
C SER A 139 -6.26 -7.09 35.20
N ASP A 140 -7.25 -7.30 34.32
CA ASP A 140 -7.74 -8.64 33.99
C ASP A 140 -6.62 -9.50 33.36
N PRO A 141 -6.20 -10.60 34.00
CA PRO A 141 -5.10 -11.43 33.52
C PRO A 141 -5.34 -12.04 32.13
N ALA A 142 -6.59 -12.34 31.79
CA ALA A 142 -6.92 -12.93 30.49
C ALA A 142 -6.74 -11.91 29.37
N HIS A 143 -7.15 -10.65 29.58
CA HIS A 143 -6.94 -9.58 28.61
C HIS A 143 -5.47 -9.21 28.49
N LEU A 144 -4.72 -9.16 29.59
CA LEU A 144 -3.28 -8.91 29.55
C LEU A 144 -2.54 -9.98 28.75
N GLN A 145 -2.88 -11.26 28.94
CA GLN A 145 -2.30 -12.34 28.15
C GLN A 145 -2.64 -12.23 26.67
N HIS A 146 -3.89 -11.91 26.35
CA HIS A 146 -4.32 -11.74 24.96
C HIS A 146 -3.59 -10.60 24.25
N ILE A 147 -3.29 -9.51 24.98
CA ILE A 147 -2.49 -8.39 24.43
C ILE A 147 -1.04 -8.82 24.21
N GLU A 148 -0.47 -9.62 25.11
CA GLU A 148 0.88 -10.16 24.96
C GLU A 148 0.97 -11.03 23.69
N ASP A 149 -0.02 -11.91 23.49
CA ASP A 149 -0.10 -12.77 22.29
C ASP A 149 -0.30 -11.96 20.99
N ALA A 150 -0.90 -10.77 21.08
CA ALA A 150 -1.12 -9.87 19.94
C ALA A 150 0.14 -9.11 19.50
N LYS A 151 1.18 -9.03 20.34
CA LYS A 151 2.38 -8.21 20.07
C LYS A 151 3.05 -8.55 18.76
N ASP A 152 3.23 -9.81 18.44
CA ASP A 152 3.89 -10.25 17.19
C ASP A 152 3.14 -9.75 15.95
N THR A 153 1.81 -9.70 16.03
CA THR A 153 1.00 -9.15 14.93
C THR A 153 1.10 -7.64 14.86
N LEU A 154 1.04 -6.97 16.01
CA LEU A 154 1.12 -5.51 16.09
C LEU A 154 2.51 -4.97 15.73
N ASP A 155 3.58 -5.70 16.01
CA ASP A 155 4.96 -5.34 15.64
C ASP A 155 5.19 -5.25 14.13
N ARG A 156 4.28 -5.81 13.33
CA ARG A 156 4.28 -5.67 11.88
C ARG A 156 3.83 -4.26 11.42
N VAL A 157 3.34 -3.43 12.33
CA VAL A 157 2.94 -2.05 12.07
C VAL A 157 3.89 -1.10 12.77
N LYS A 158 4.44 -0.14 12.02
CA LYS A 158 5.23 0.97 12.58
C LYS A 158 4.40 2.24 12.54
N ILE A 159 4.32 2.92 13.68
CA ILE A 159 3.55 4.16 13.84
C ILE A 159 4.51 5.30 14.11
N PHE A 160 4.33 6.39 13.38
CA PHE A 160 5.10 7.63 13.52
C PHE A 160 4.12 8.79 13.77
N PRO A 161 4.13 9.39 14.95
CA PRO A 161 3.33 10.56 15.29
C PRO A 161 3.82 11.82 14.59
#